data_093df5a67eedda1ff661b8e99d914f92
#
_entry.id   093df5a67eedda1ff661b8e99d914f92
#
_cell.length_a   1.000
_cell.length_b   1.000
_cell.length_c   1.000
_cell.angle_alpha   90.00
_cell.angle_beta   90.00
_cell.angle_gamma   90.00
#
_symmetry.space_group_name_H-M   'P 1'
#
loop_
_entity.id
_entity.type
_entity.pdbx_description
1 polymer ?
#
loop_
_entity_poly.entity_id
_entity_poly.type
_entity_poly.pdbx_seq_one_letter_code
_entity_poly.pdbx_strand_id
1 'polypeptide(L)'
;MWISHAERPLQADELCHALAVELGSTDINTGNVPSMSTLVGCCQGLITVDKETSTVRLIHFTLQEYLSAHPDIFSGPHSAMAEICLTYLKSQQVKGLSTSPSPGAQGVPFLEYCSVYWGVHAKRELSDCARSLALELLKEHYGQVSTKFLLARVEDLDLGNLDTCFPFSGLHCASFFGIVEVVATLIEIGCYDIDRGDFSGCTPLAWAAHNGHEGVVKMLLEWEGANPDKPDNSGQTPLSYAALNGHEGTVKMLLGWEGVNPDRPANDGKTPLTHAALNGHEGVVKMLLGREEVNPDKPNNKGLTPLSCAAEAGHERVVKILLGRGDVNPDRPDNDGMAPLSWASRAGHVGVVEILLGREEVNPDKPNNFGLTPLWFAALRGHEGVVKILIGREEVDPDRPNDYNQTPLSRAAWRGHEEVMKTLLGREEVDPDKPDNSGWAPLMHAASMGHEGAVKLLLGREEVNPDKPDRWGQTPLSLATRKGHERVVTLLSLAK
;
A
#
# COMPACT_ATOMS: atom_id res chain seq x y z
N MET A 1 26.55 -19.08 5.97
CA MET A 1 25.72 -18.87 4.76
C MET A 1 24.27 -18.55 5.12
N TRP A 2 23.44 -19.45 5.65
CA TRP A 2 22.03 -19.18 5.92
C TRP A 2 21.77 -17.95 6.81
N ILE A 3 22.45 -17.82 7.94
CA ILE A 3 22.21 -16.73 8.88
C ILE A 3 22.64 -15.36 8.35
N SER A 4 23.56 -15.32 7.38
CA SER A 4 24.09 -14.07 6.80
C SER A 4 23.44 -13.66 5.47
N HIS A 5 22.84 -14.60 4.72
CA HIS A 5 22.32 -14.36 3.37
C HIS A 5 20.84 -14.68 3.21
N ALA A 6 20.15 -15.18 4.25
CA ALA A 6 18.72 -15.41 4.19
C ALA A 6 17.95 -14.06 4.12
N GLU A 7 16.84 -14.07 3.41
CA GLU A 7 15.99 -12.88 3.20
C GLU A 7 15.28 -12.40 4.47
N ARG A 8 15.11 -13.32 5.42
CA ARG A 8 14.67 -13.03 6.79
C ARG A 8 15.39 -13.95 7.79
N PRO A 9 15.40 -13.59 9.07
CA PRO A 9 15.88 -14.50 10.11
C PRO A 9 15.11 -15.84 10.06
N LEU A 10 15.84 -16.95 10.03
CA LEU A 10 15.24 -18.28 10.04
C LEU A 10 14.86 -18.69 11.46
N GLN A 11 13.76 -19.40 11.60
CA GLN A 11 13.44 -20.11 12.83
C GLN A 11 14.40 -21.28 13.03
N ALA A 12 14.55 -21.73 14.26
CA ALA A 12 15.45 -22.82 14.60
C ALA A 12 15.20 -24.09 13.80
N ASP A 13 13.94 -24.48 13.68
CA ASP A 13 13.53 -25.67 12.93
C ASP A 13 13.72 -25.50 11.41
N GLU A 14 13.48 -24.30 10.87
CA GLU A 14 13.76 -24.00 9.46
C GLU A 14 15.25 -24.19 9.15
N LEU A 15 16.13 -23.64 10.01
CA LEU A 15 17.58 -23.77 9.83
C LEU A 15 18.04 -25.21 9.92
N CYS A 16 17.51 -25.99 10.89
CA CYS A 16 17.83 -27.41 11.02
C CYS A 16 17.44 -28.20 9.76
N HIS A 17 16.27 -27.95 9.19
CA HIS A 17 15.82 -28.55 7.95
C HIS A 17 16.62 -28.11 6.73
N ALA A 18 16.97 -26.82 6.65
CA ALA A 18 17.85 -26.30 5.59
C ALA A 18 19.23 -26.99 5.57
N LEU A 19 19.76 -27.31 6.73
CA LEU A 19 21.06 -28.00 6.89
C LEU A 19 21.00 -29.50 6.64
N ALA A 20 19.81 -30.12 6.69
CA ALA A 20 19.60 -31.53 6.40
C ALA A 20 19.52 -31.83 4.89
N VAL A 21 19.39 -30.79 4.05
CA VAL A 21 19.38 -30.94 2.58
C VAL A 21 20.83 -30.98 2.08
N GLU A 22 21.20 -32.09 1.47
CA GLU A 22 22.51 -32.28 0.83
C GLU A 22 22.45 -31.79 -0.63
N LEU A 23 23.39 -30.93 -1.04
CA LEU A 23 23.51 -30.49 -2.42
C LEU A 23 23.70 -31.68 -3.37
N GLY A 24 22.94 -31.69 -4.46
CA GLY A 24 22.93 -32.79 -5.44
C GLY A 24 22.06 -33.97 -5.03
N SER A 25 21.40 -33.95 -3.87
CA SER A 25 20.46 -34.98 -3.48
C SER A 25 19.10 -34.80 -4.18
N THR A 26 18.33 -35.89 -4.28
CA THR A 26 16.98 -35.86 -4.85
C THR A 26 15.88 -35.78 -3.78
N ASP A 27 16.24 -35.90 -2.51
CA ASP A 27 15.29 -35.88 -1.38
C ASP A 27 15.99 -35.44 -0.07
N ILE A 28 15.19 -35.17 0.97
CA ILE A 28 15.66 -34.78 2.29
C ILE A 28 15.94 -36.05 3.12
N ASN A 29 17.11 -36.15 3.71
CA ASN A 29 17.40 -37.17 4.71
C ASN A 29 16.95 -36.70 6.09
N THR A 30 15.75 -37.04 6.49
CA THR A 30 15.19 -36.68 7.82
C THR A 30 15.99 -37.20 9.00
N GLY A 31 16.77 -38.26 8.83
CA GLY A 31 17.68 -38.76 9.86
C GLY A 31 18.88 -37.84 10.11
N ASN A 32 19.18 -36.94 9.17
CA ASN A 32 20.29 -35.98 9.26
C ASN A 32 19.87 -34.60 9.80
N VAL A 33 18.61 -34.41 10.18
CA VAL A 33 18.16 -33.12 10.74
C VAL A 33 18.85 -32.90 12.08
N PRO A 34 19.78 -31.92 12.19
CA PRO A 34 20.50 -31.68 13.44
C PRO A 34 19.56 -31.13 14.51
N SER A 35 19.84 -31.47 15.79
CA SER A 35 19.16 -30.76 16.88
C SER A 35 19.71 -29.36 17.02
N MET A 36 18.87 -28.42 17.50
CA MET A 36 19.30 -27.04 17.74
C MET A 36 20.45 -26.97 18.75
N SER A 37 20.48 -27.83 19.75
CA SER A 37 21.60 -27.92 20.72
C SER A 37 22.91 -28.33 20.04
N THR A 38 22.87 -29.24 19.09
CA THR A 38 24.04 -29.61 18.28
C THR A 38 24.53 -28.44 17.46
N LEU A 39 23.63 -27.70 16.83
CA LEU A 39 23.93 -26.56 15.97
C LEU A 39 24.59 -25.42 16.76
N VAL A 40 24.01 -25.03 17.89
CA VAL A 40 24.58 -23.99 18.78
C VAL A 40 25.95 -24.41 19.29
N GLY A 41 26.11 -25.70 19.66
CA GLY A 41 27.40 -26.24 20.11
C GLY A 41 28.49 -26.17 19.02
N CYS A 42 28.15 -26.50 17.76
CA CYS A 42 29.08 -26.45 16.64
C CYS A 42 29.49 -25.01 16.29
N CYS A 43 28.61 -24.03 16.49
CA CYS A 43 28.88 -22.62 16.16
C CYS A 43 29.71 -21.88 17.22
N GLN A 44 30.15 -22.52 18.28
CA GLN A 44 31.09 -21.99 19.30
C GLN A 44 30.72 -20.59 19.80
N GLY A 45 29.46 -20.31 20.00
CA GLY A 45 28.98 -19.01 20.49
C GLY A 45 28.84 -17.90 19.43
N LEU A 46 29.01 -18.19 18.15
CA LEU A 46 28.81 -17.19 17.08
C LEU A 46 27.34 -16.93 16.76
N ILE A 47 26.45 -17.79 17.21
CA ILE A 47 25.00 -17.67 17.01
C ILE A 47 24.26 -17.68 18.34
N THR A 48 23.09 -17.05 18.34
CA THR A 48 22.13 -17.08 19.44
C THR A 48 20.74 -17.40 18.90
N VAL A 49 19.90 -17.98 19.77
CA VAL A 49 18.49 -18.23 19.47
C VAL A 49 17.66 -17.29 20.34
N ASP A 50 16.85 -16.48 19.71
CA ASP A 50 15.89 -15.64 20.39
C ASP A 50 14.81 -16.54 21.03
N LYS A 51 14.60 -16.40 22.33
CA LYS A 51 13.70 -17.27 23.09
C LYS A 51 12.21 -16.99 22.83
N GLU A 52 11.87 -15.77 22.41
CA GLU A 52 10.49 -15.38 22.16
C GLU A 52 10.04 -15.75 20.72
N THR A 53 10.91 -15.47 19.76
CA THR A 53 10.63 -15.69 18.33
C THR A 53 11.17 -17.01 17.78
N SER A 54 11.98 -17.74 18.56
CA SER A 54 12.72 -18.95 18.13
C SER A 54 13.62 -18.71 16.90
N THR A 55 13.97 -17.47 16.59
CA THR A 55 14.80 -17.13 15.43
C THR A 55 16.29 -17.25 15.76
N VAL A 56 17.08 -17.69 14.77
CA VAL A 56 18.52 -17.82 14.87
C VAL A 56 19.20 -16.58 14.31
N ARG A 57 20.14 -16.00 15.10
CA ARG A 57 20.85 -14.77 14.71
C ARG A 57 22.33 -14.90 15.02
N LEU A 58 23.16 -14.12 14.33
CA LEU A 58 24.55 -13.90 14.72
C LEU A 58 24.60 -13.14 16.05
N ILE A 59 25.55 -13.50 16.93
CA ILE A 59 25.67 -12.91 18.27
C ILE A 59 25.98 -11.42 18.25
N HIS A 60 26.66 -10.95 17.20
CA HIS A 60 27.05 -9.55 17.05
C HIS A 60 26.92 -9.08 15.60
N PHE A 61 26.43 -7.85 15.41
CA PHE A 61 26.23 -7.25 14.08
C PHE A 61 27.53 -7.07 13.29
N THR A 62 28.68 -6.85 13.96
CA THR A 62 29.98 -6.74 13.28
C THR A 62 30.40 -8.02 12.56
N LEU A 63 29.93 -9.19 13.00
CA LEU A 63 30.15 -10.44 12.27
C LEU A 63 29.32 -10.46 10.98
N GLN A 64 28.10 -9.93 11.02
CA GLN A 64 27.29 -9.75 9.81
C GLN A 64 27.93 -8.81 8.81
N GLU A 65 28.43 -7.65 9.31
CA GLU A 65 29.17 -6.68 8.47
C GLU A 65 30.44 -7.29 7.88
N TYR A 66 31.19 -8.03 8.69
CA TYR A 66 32.40 -8.73 8.23
C TYR A 66 32.08 -9.73 7.12
N LEU A 67 31.08 -10.58 7.30
CA LEU A 67 30.67 -11.56 6.29
C LEU A 67 30.14 -10.89 5.02
N SER A 68 29.45 -9.77 5.14
CA SER A 68 28.97 -8.98 3.98
C SER A 68 30.12 -8.30 3.22
N ALA A 69 31.17 -7.87 3.93
CA ALA A 69 32.37 -7.26 3.34
C ALA A 69 33.33 -8.27 2.70
N HIS A 70 33.18 -9.56 3.01
CA HIS A 70 34.04 -10.64 2.50
C HIS A 70 33.19 -11.72 1.79
N PRO A 71 32.60 -11.41 0.62
CA PRO A 71 31.73 -12.34 -0.10
C PRO A 71 32.43 -13.63 -0.52
N ASP A 72 33.77 -13.62 -0.66
CA ASP A 72 34.58 -14.78 -1.06
C ASP A 72 34.62 -15.90 0.00
N ILE A 73 34.16 -15.65 1.23
CA ILE A 73 34.08 -16.68 2.28
C ILE A 73 33.12 -17.80 1.88
N PHE A 74 32.05 -17.47 1.15
CA PHE A 74 31.09 -18.42 0.64
C PHE A 74 31.10 -18.40 -0.89
N SER A 75 31.46 -19.51 -1.52
CA SER A 75 31.37 -19.65 -2.97
C SER A 75 29.92 -19.90 -3.37
N GLY A 76 29.31 -18.93 -4.09
CA GLY A 76 27.96 -19.08 -4.61
C GLY A 76 26.85 -19.23 -3.58
N PRO A 77 26.76 -18.35 -2.56
CA PRO A 77 25.82 -18.58 -1.43
C PRO A 77 24.38 -18.58 -1.88
N HIS A 78 23.98 -17.70 -2.80
CA HIS A 78 22.60 -17.65 -3.27
C HIS A 78 22.27 -18.83 -4.20
N SER A 79 23.19 -19.27 -5.02
CA SER A 79 23.02 -20.47 -5.84
C SER A 79 22.80 -21.71 -4.98
N ALA A 80 23.65 -21.92 -3.95
CA ALA A 80 23.50 -23.04 -3.02
C ALA A 80 22.17 -22.96 -2.25
N MET A 81 21.75 -21.78 -1.82
CA MET A 81 20.48 -21.59 -1.14
C MET A 81 19.28 -21.87 -2.05
N ALA A 82 19.35 -21.45 -3.32
CA ALA A 82 18.34 -21.79 -4.32
C ALA A 82 18.24 -23.31 -4.55
N GLU A 83 19.37 -23.99 -4.71
CA GLU A 83 19.42 -25.46 -4.87
C GLU A 83 18.80 -26.18 -3.67
N ILE A 84 19.16 -25.80 -2.45
CA ILE A 84 18.62 -26.36 -1.22
C ILE A 84 17.10 -26.16 -1.13
N CYS A 85 16.62 -24.93 -1.40
CA CYS A 85 15.20 -24.64 -1.42
C CYS A 85 14.45 -25.48 -2.47
N LEU A 86 14.97 -25.56 -3.69
CA LEU A 86 14.36 -26.33 -4.79
C LEU A 86 14.35 -27.83 -4.49
N THR A 87 15.44 -28.38 -3.93
CA THR A 87 15.50 -29.78 -3.50
C THR A 87 14.48 -30.04 -2.41
N TYR A 88 14.34 -29.14 -1.43
CA TYR A 88 13.34 -29.25 -0.38
C TYR A 88 11.91 -29.27 -0.96
N LEU A 89 11.58 -28.36 -1.87
CA LEU A 89 10.27 -28.28 -2.52
C LEU A 89 9.93 -29.53 -3.37
N LYS A 90 10.95 -30.20 -3.93
CA LYS A 90 10.80 -31.43 -4.72
C LYS A 90 10.74 -32.68 -3.88
N SER A 91 11.03 -32.65 -2.59
CA SER A 91 11.07 -33.79 -1.71
C SER A 91 9.74 -34.54 -1.64
N GLN A 92 9.80 -35.86 -1.34
CA GLN A 92 8.62 -36.71 -1.18
C GLN A 92 7.72 -36.19 -0.03
N GLN A 93 8.30 -35.60 1.01
CA GLN A 93 7.56 -35.05 2.14
C GLN A 93 6.66 -33.89 1.70
N VAL A 94 7.18 -32.97 0.88
CA VAL A 94 6.41 -31.83 0.34
C VAL A 94 5.40 -32.30 -0.70
N LYS A 95 5.79 -33.21 -1.61
CA LYS A 95 4.88 -33.79 -2.61
C LYS A 95 3.72 -34.59 -1.98
N GLY A 96 3.93 -35.19 -0.83
CA GLY A 96 2.91 -35.96 -0.09
C GLY A 96 1.93 -35.09 0.73
N LEU A 97 2.13 -33.79 0.80
CA LEU A 97 1.23 -32.90 1.54
C LEU A 97 -0.12 -32.75 0.81
N SER A 98 -1.21 -32.80 1.59
CA SER A 98 -2.54 -32.47 1.06
C SER A 98 -2.58 -31.02 0.59
N THR A 99 -3.44 -30.72 -0.38
CA THR A 99 -3.60 -29.40 -0.99
C THR A 99 -4.12 -28.31 -0.04
N SER A 100 -4.41 -28.65 1.22
CA SER A 100 -4.84 -27.72 2.27
C SER A 100 -3.95 -27.83 3.51
N PRO A 101 -2.71 -27.29 3.47
CA PRO A 101 -1.89 -27.27 4.67
C PRO A 101 -2.47 -26.24 5.65
N SER A 102 -2.74 -26.69 6.89
CA SER A 102 -2.95 -25.75 8.00
C SER A 102 -1.69 -24.92 8.24
N PRO A 103 -1.79 -23.64 8.68
CA PRO A 103 -0.64 -22.88 9.12
C PRO A 103 0.14 -23.66 10.17
N GLY A 104 1.44 -23.94 9.91
CA GLY A 104 2.27 -24.81 10.74
C GLY A 104 2.17 -26.30 10.39
N ALA A 105 2.11 -26.67 9.10
CA ALA A 105 2.14 -28.06 8.64
C ALA A 105 3.25 -28.83 9.37
N GLN A 106 2.84 -29.72 10.31
CA GLN A 106 3.76 -30.47 11.15
C GLN A 106 4.69 -31.31 10.26
N GLY A 107 5.98 -31.14 10.42
CA GLY A 107 7.01 -31.92 9.74
C GLY A 107 7.72 -31.26 8.53
N VAL A 108 7.29 -30.09 8.08
CA VAL A 108 7.94 -29.35 6.96
C VAL A 108 8.16 -27.87 7.26
N PRO A 109 8.85 -27.50 8.34
CA PRO A 109 8.98 -26.13 8.82
C PRO A 109 9.63 -25.19 7.79
N PHE A 110 10.52 -25.69 6.92
CA PHE A 110 11.23 -24.88 5.94
C PHE A 110 10.45 -24.62 4.63
N LEU A 111 9.22 -25.16 4.51
CA LEU A 111 8.39 -25.09 3.30
C LEU A 111 8.03 -23.64 2.92
N GLU A 112 7.60 -22.85 3.88
CA GLU A 112 7.22 -21.44 3.62
C GLU A 112 8.40 -20.63 3.09
N TYR A 113 9.55 -20.73 3.77
CA TYR A 113 10.75 -20.04 3.31
C TYR A 113 11.13 -20.44 1.89
N CYS A 114 11.21 -21.75 1.62
CA CYS A 114 11.56 -22.25 0.30
C CYS A 114 10.58 -21.77 -0.77
N SER A 115 9.28 -21.80 -0.49
CA SER A 115 8.24 -21.40 -1.45
C SER A 115 8.35 -19.95 -1.86
N VAL A 116 8.69 -19.06 -0.91
CA VAL A 116 8.72 -17.60 -1.13
C VAL A 116 10.07 -17.11 -1.67
N TYR A 117 11.18 -17.73 -1.25
CA TYR A 117 12.50 -17.13 -1.46
C TYR A 117 13.45 -17.87 -2.41
N TRP A 118 13.12 -19.11 -2.87
CA TRP A 118 13.99 -19.81 -3.79
C TRP A 118 14.30 -19.01 -5.05
N GLY A 119 13.27 -18.37 -5.62
CA GLY A 119 13.41 -17.58 -6.84
C GLY A 119 14.18 -16.27 -6.62
N VAL A 120 14.10 -15.67 -5.43
CA VAL A 120 14.90 -14.49 -5.06
C VAL A 120 16.38 -14.84 -5.05
N HIS A 121 16.74 -16.01 -4.47
CA HIS A 121 18.11 -16.49 -4.48
C HIS A 121 18.57 -16.87 -5.90
N ALA A 122 17.74 -17.60 -6.65
CA ALA A 122 18.04 -17.97 -8.04
C ALA A 122 18.23 -16.77 -8.98
N LYS A 123 17.48 -15.69 -8.76
CA LYS A 123 17.65 -14.45 -9.53
C LYS A 123 19.00 -13.77 -9.27
N ARG A 124 19.51 -13.84 -8.04
CA ARG A 124 20.82 -13.26 -7.69
C ARG A 124 21.97 -14.10 -8.24
N GLU A 125 21.83 -15.42 -8.21
CA GLU A 125 22.86 -16.35 -8.63
C GLU A 125 22.25 -17.69 -9.03
N LEU A 126 22.32 -18.03 -10.31
CA LEU A 126 21.71 -19.23 -10.88
C LEU A 126 22.78 -20.20 -11.39
N SER A 127 22.98 -21.32 -10.68
CA SER A 127 23.79 -22.44 -11.18
C SER A 127 23.02 -23.27 -12.21
N ASP A 128 23.75 -24.09 -12.99
CA ASP A 128 23.13 -25.05 -13.91
C ASP A 128 22.26 -26.08 -13.17
N CYS A 129 22.69 -26.47 -11.96
CA CYS A 129 21.92 -27.37 -11.09
C CYS A 129 20.62 -26.71 -10.63
N ALA A 130 20.68 -25.49 -10.06
CA ALA A 130 19.51 -24.74 -9.64
C ALA A 130 18.53 -24.50 -10.79
N ARG A 131 19.04 -24.17 -12.00
CA ARG A 131 18.24 -24.02 -13.21
C ARG A 131 17.50 -25.32 -13.56
N SER A 132 18.19 -26.45 -13.57
CA SER A 132 17.59 -27.75 -13.87
C SER A 132 16.51 -28.11 -12.85
N LEU A 133 16.78 -27.95 -11.56
CA LEU A 133 15.82 -28.19 -10.48
C LEU A 133 14.58 -27.28 -10.58
N ALA A 134 14.79 -25.98 -10.91
CA ALA A 134 13.70 -25.04 -11.11
C ALA A 134 12.83 -25.44 -12.31
N LEU A 135 13.42 -25.81 -13.43
CA LEU A 135 12.69 -26.26 -14.62
C LEU A 135 11.87 -27.53 -14.35
N GLU A 136 12.41 -28.48 -13.60
CA GLU A 136 11.65 -29.69 -13.22
C GLU A 136 10.50 -29.33 -12.29
N LEU A 137 10.74 -28.51 -11.26
CA LEU A 137 9.69 -28.05 -10.34
C LEU A 137 8.57 -27.34 -11.10
N LEU A 138 8.93 -26.40 -12.01
CA LEU A 138 7.98 -25.57 -12.72
C LEU A 138 7.20 -26.30 -13.82
N LYS A 139 7.75 -27.39 -14.40
CA LYS A 139 7.01 -28.24 -15.35
C LYS A 139 5.89 -29.05 -14.66
N GLU A 140 6.08 -29.47 -13.42
CA GLU A 140 5.10 -30.22 -12.63
C GLU A 140 4.03 -29.33 -11.96
N HIS A 141 3.96 -28.06 -12.27
CA HIS A 141 3.39 -26.98 -11.45
C HIS A 141 1.86 -26.82 -11.52
N TYR A 142 1.09 -27.88 -11.58
CA TYR A 142 -0.35 -27.80 -11.35
C TYR A 142 -0.69 -28.25 -9.90
N GLY A 143 -1.06 -27.27 -9.05
CA GLY A 143 -1.65 -27.55 -7.74
C GLY A 143 -0.68 -27.79 -6.57
N GLN A 144 0.59 -27.40 -6.68
CA GLN A 144 1.57 -27.59 -5.61
C GLN A 144 1.35 -26.62 -4.43
N VAL A 145 1.59 -27.14 -3.23
CA VAL A 145 1.50 -26.39 -1.95
C VAL A 145 2.39 -25.16 -1.94
N SER A 146 3.58 -25.24 -2.56
CA SER A 146 4.53 -24.13 -2.68
C SER A 146 3.96 -22.90 -3.40
N THR A 147 3.14 -23.12 -4.45
CA THR A 147 2.47 -22.02 -5.17
C THR A 147 1.46 -21.31 -4.29
N LYS A 148 0.74 -22.06 -3.45
CA LYS A 148 -0.22 -21.48 -2.50
C LYS A 148 0.48 -20.57 -1.48
N PHE A 149 1.60 -21.01 -0.91
CA PHE A 149 2.38 -20.17 0.01
C PHE A 149 2.90 -18.90 -0.66
N LEU A 150 3.39 -19.01 -1.90
CA LEU A 150 3.85 -17.85 -2.67
C LEU A 150 2.70 -16.86 -2.88
N LEU A 151 1.56 -17.31 -3.39
CA LEU A 151 0.39 -16.45 -3.69
C LEU A 151 -0.21 -15.85 -2.42
N ALA A 152 -0.33 -16.63 -1.33
CA ALA A 152 -0.82 -16.13 -0.06
C ALA A 152 0.03 -14.98 0.49
N ARG A 153 1.35 -15.04 0.27
CA ARG A 153 2.28 -13.98 0.71
C ARG A 153 2.22 -12.74 -0.17
N VAL A 154 1.95 -12.91 -1.47
CA VAL A 154 1.96 -11.81 -2.46
C VAL A 154 0.65 -11.05 -2.48
N GLU A 155 -0.47 -11.74 -2.36
CA GLU A 155 -1.81 -11.16 -2.49
C GLU A 155 -2.58 -11.05 -1.16
N ASP A 156 -1.92 -11.36 -0.03
CA ASP A 156 -2.54 -11.40 1.31
C ASP A 156 -3.79 -12.30 1.37
N LEU A 157 -3.79 -13.37 0.56
CA LEU A 157 -4.90 -14.30 0.41
C LEU A 157 -4.92 -15.34 1.54
N ASP A 158 -6.13 -15.65 2.03
CA ASP A 158 -6.32 -16.75 2.98
C ASP A 158 -6.09 -18.12 2.30
N LEU A 159 -5.09 -18.88 2.77
CA LEU A 159 -4.74 -20.22 2.29
C LEU A 159 -5.91 -21.18 2.26
N GLY A 160 -6.93 -20.97 3.11
CA GLY A 160 -8.11 -21.83 3.21
C GLY A 160 -9.08 -21.71 2.02
N ASN A 161 -9.04 -20.61 1.29
CA ASN A 161 -9.96 -20.31 0.19
C ASN A 161 -9.39 -20.64 -1.20
N LEU A 162 -8.17 -21.13 -1.26
CA LEU A 162 -7.51 -21.46 -2.53
C LEU A 162 -7.87 -22.87 -3.01
N ASP A 163 -8.80 -22.98 -3.97
CA ASP A 163 -9.18 -24.24 -4.61
C ASP A 163 -8.03 -24.90 -5.40
N THR A 164 -8.10 -26.21 -5.59
CA THR A 164 -7.01 -27.07 -6.09
C THR A 164 -6.65 -26.91 -7.59
N CYS A 165 -7.38 -26.12 -8.34
CA CYS A 165 -7.17 -25.91 -9.80
C CYS A 165 -6.74 -24.48 -10.11
N PHE A 166 -5.48 -24.13 -9.78
CA PHE A 166 -4.95 -22.82 -10.12
C PHE A 166 -4.29 -22.81 -11.50
N PRO A 167 -4.67 -21.88 -12.39
CA PRO A 167 -4.00 -21.70 -13.68
C PRO A 167 -2.62 -21.00 -13.57
N PHE A 168 -2.07 -20.81 -12.36
CA PHE A 168 -0.75 -20.23 -12.15
C PHE A 168 0.35 -21.20 -12.61
N SER A 169 0.84 -20.98 -13.83
CA SER A 169 1.82 -21.87 -14.49
C SER A 169 3.26 -21.58 -14.02
N GLY A 170 4.18 -22.49 -14.36
CA GLY A 170 5.61 -22.29 -14.14
C GLY A 170 6.15 -21.01 -14.80
N LEU A 171 5.57 -20.60 -15.94
CA LEU A 171 5.93 -19.36 -16.60
C LEU A 171 5.53 -18.13 -15.78
N HIS A 172 4.34 -18.13 -15.13
CA HIS A 172 3.95 -17.07 -14.19
C HIS A 172 4.94 -16.98 -13.02
N CYS A 173 5.31 -18.13 -12.43
CA CYS A 173 6.25 -18.18 -11.31
C CYS A 173 7.64 -17.66 -11.69
N ALA A 174 8.19 -18.09 -12.82
CA ALA A 174 9.49 -17.61 -13.30
C ALA A 174 9.47 -16.11 -13.65
N SER A 175 8.35 -15.62 -14.20
CA SER A 175 8.13 -14.20 -14.52
C SER A 175 7.98 -13.36 -13.25
N PHE A 176 7.28 -13.87 -12.24
CA PHE A 176 7.16 -13.23 -10.92
C PHE A 176 8.52 -13.03 -10.25
N PHE A 177 9.40 -14.04 -10.29
CA PHE A 177 10.74 -13.93 -9.72
C PHE A 177 11.74 -13.18 -10.64
N GLY A 178 11.47 -13.08 -11.91
CA GLY A 178 12.32 -12.40 -12.89
C GLY A 178 13.56 -13.22 -13.30
N ILE A 179 13.45 -14.55 -13.35
CA ILE A 179 14.56 -15.44 -13.68
C ILE A 179 14.60 -15.65 -15.20
N VAL A 180 15.33 -14.75 -15.89
CA VAL A 180 15.35 -14.65 -17.37
C VAL A 180 15.68 -15.97 -18.06
N GLU A 181 16.72 -16.69 -17.59
CA GLU A 181 17.19 -17.95 -18.20
C GLU A 181 16.13 -19.06 -18.07
N VAL A 182 15.40 -19.09 -16.97
CA VAL A 182 14.30 -20.06 -16.76
C VAL A 182 13.12 -19.71 -17.65
N VAL A 183 12.74 -18.42 -17.73
CA VAL A 183 11.69 -17.96 -18.65
C VAL A 183 12.02 -18.31 -20.08
N ALA A 184 13.24 -18.03 -20.55
CA ALA A 184 13.71 -18.38 -21.91
C ALA A 184 13.49 -19.86 -22.20
N THR A 185 13.99 -20.73 -21.32
CA THR A 185 13.88 -22.18 -21.49
C THR A 185 12.44 -22.66 -21.48
N LEU A 186 11.58 -22.12 -20.61
CA LEU A 186 10.15 -22.51 -20.55
C LEU A 186 9.41 -22.12 -21.83
N ILE A 187 9.74 -20.97 -22.41
CA ILE A 187 9.18 -20.50 -23.68
C ILE A 187 9.67 -21.39 -24.85
N GLU A 188 10.96 -21.72 -24.92
CA GLU A 188 11.55 -22.57 -25.96
C GLU A 188 10.97 -24.00 -25.97
N ILE A 189 10.60 -24.53 -24.80
CA ILE A 189 9.92 -25.83 -24.70
C ILE A 189 8.55 -25.82 -25.39
N GLY A 190 7.92 -24.62 -25.53
CA GLY A 190 6.70 -24.43 -26.34
C GLY A 190 5.42 -25.03 -25.77
N CYS A 191 5.41 -25.42 -24.49
CA CYS A 191 4.22 -26.03 -23.85
C CYS A 191 3.38 -25.05 -23.05
N TYR A 192 3.71 -23.76 -23.04
CA TYR A 192 3.00 -22.72 -22.31
C TYR A 192 2.35 -21.72 -23.26
N ASP A 193 1.07 -21.42 -22.98
CA ASP A 193 0.41 -20.25 -23.57
C ASP A 193 0.96 -19.00 -22.84
N ILE A 194 1.70 -18.17 -23.57
CA ILE A 194 2.40 -17.00 -23.04
C ILE A 194 1.45 -15.95 -22.48
N ASP A 195 0.23 -15.89 -23.03
CA ASP A 195 -0.83 -14.97 -22.62
C ASP A 195 -1.85 -15.62 -21.69
N ARG A 196 -1.62 -16.84 -21.24
CA ARG A 196 -2.55 -17.47 -20.31
C ARG A 196 -2.63 -16.63 -19.02
N GLY A 197 -3.85 -16.24 -18.62
CA GLY A 197 -4.08 -15.62 -17.32
C GLY A 197 -4.11 -16.67 -16.21
N ASP A 198 -3.61 -16.30 -15.03
CA ASP A 198 -3.83 -17.05 -13.80
C ASP A 198 -5.28 -16.89 -13.29
N PHE A 199 -5.56 -17.25 -12.03
CA PHE A 199 -6.90 -17.12 -11.43
C PHE A 199 -7.41 -15.67 -11.39
N SER A 200 -6.52 -14.68 -11.26
CA SER A 200 -6.82 -13.25 -11.33
C SER A 200 -6.87 -12.72 -12.77
N GLY A 201 -6.54 -13.57 -13.75
CA GLY A 201 -6.41 -13.19 -15.16
C GLY A 201 -5.05 -12.55 -15.48
N CYS A 202 -4.13 -12.46 -14.50
CA CYS A 202 -2.81 -11.89 -14.71
C CYS A 202 -1.96 -12.80 -15.61
N THR A 203 -1.37 -12.21 -16.65
CA THR A 203 -0.43 -12.92 -17.54
C THR A 203 0.97 -12.98 -16.95
N PRO A 204 1.86 -13.87 -17.45
CA PRO A 204 3.28 -13.81 -17.09
C PRO A 204 3.91 -12.43 -17.29
N LEU A 205 3.51 -11.71 -18.37
CA LEU A 205 3.96 -10.34 -18.64
C LEU A 205 3.47 -9.36 -17.56
N ALA A 206 2.22 -9.50 -17.08
CA ALA A 206 1.68 -8.67 -16.01
C ALA A 206 2.46 -8.88 -14.70
N TRP A 207 2.80 -10.12 -14.35
CA TRP A 207 3.63 -10.44 -13.18
C TRP A 207 5.05 -9.88 -13.29
N ALA A 208 5.69 -10.01 -14.47
CA ALA A 208 7.01 -9.42 -14.71
C ALA A 208 6.97 -7.89 -14.62
N ALA A 209 5.91 -7.27 -15.15
CA ALA A 209 5.70 -5.82 -15.09
C ALA A 209 5.40 -5.33 -13.68
N HIS A 210 4.60 -6.07 -12.90
CA HIS A 210 4.31 -5.79 -11.49
C HIS A 210 5.57 -5.70 -10.64
N ASN A 211 6.55 -6.59 -10.92
CA ASN A 211 7.79 -6.68 -10.15
C ASN A 211 8.99 -5.95 -10.81
N GLY A 212 8.78 -5.27 -11.94
CA GLY A 212 9.81 -4.48 -12.63
C GLY A 212 10.95 -5.30 -13.24
N HIS A 213 10.66 -6.52 -13.71
CA HIS A 213 11.66 -7.42 -14.26
C HIS A 213 11.89 -7.16 -15.74
N GLU A 214 12.63 -6.08 -16.05
CA GLU A 214 12.87 -5.60 -17.41
C GLU A 214 13.35 -6.67 -18.39
N GLY A 215 14.28 -7.54 -17.97
CA GLY A 215 14.79 -8.63 -18.82
C GLY A 215 13.70 -9.62 -19.24
N VAL A 216 12.81 -9.98 -18.31
CA VAL A 216 11.67 -10.85 -18.59
C VAL A 216 10.62 -10.13 -19.42
N VAL A 217 10.30 -8.87 -19.07
CA VAL A 217 9.36 -8.04 -19.84
C VAL A 217 9.79 -7.94 -21.30
N LYS A 218 11.07 -7.62 -21.55
CA LYS A 218 11.62 -7.54 -22.91
C LYS A 218 11.44 -8.87 -23.66
N MET A 219 11.82 -9.97 -23.05
CA MET A 219 11.74 -11.30 -23.65
C MET A 219 10.30 -11.69 -24.02
N LEU A 220 9.35 -11.45 -23.10
CA LEU A 220 7.95 -11.77 -23.33
C LEU A 220 7.33 -10.87 -24.41
N LEU A 221 7.74 -9.61 -24.50
CA LEU A 221 7.28 -8.68 -25.54
C LEU A 221 7.81 -9.05 -26.93
N GLU A 222 9.06 -9.54 -27.03
CA GLU A 222 9.68 -9.96 -28.30
C GLU A 222 9.12 -11.30 -28.84
N TRP A 223 8.31 -12.00 -28.03
CA TRP A 223 7.73 -13.27 -28.45
C TRP A 223 6.55 -13.07 -29.40
N GLU A 224 6.57 -13.82 -30.52
CA GLU A 224 5.52 -13.74 -31.53
C GLU A 224 4.15 -14.13 -30.97
N GLY A 225 3.16 -13.26 -31.13
CA GLY A 225 1.79 -13.46 -30.66
C GLY A 225 1.51 -13.02 -29.23
N ALA A 226 2.49 -12.49 -28.46
CA ALA A 226 2.24 -11.94 -27.14
C ALA A 226 1.34 -10.70 -27.21
N ASN A 227 0.32 -10.64 -26.37
CA ASN A 227 -0.52 -9.45 -26.22
C ASN A 227 -0.01 -8.54 -25.08
N PRO A 228 0.69 -7.43 -25.41
CA PRO A 228 1.31 -6.57 -24.41
C PRO A 228 0.32 -5.79 -23.58
N ASP A 229 -0.94 -5.71 -24.01
CA ASP A 229 -2.02 -4.93 -23.39
C ASP A 229 -3.16 -5.82 -22.84
N LYS A 230 -2.90 -7.13 -22.64
CA LYS A 230 -3.91 -8.06 -22.14
C LYS A 230 -4.26 -7.72 -20.69
N PRO A 231 -5.54 -7.36 -20.39
CA PRO A 231 -5.95 -7.05 -19.04
C PRO A 231 -6.21 -8.32 -18.23
N ASP A 232 -6.09 -8.20 -16.93
CA ASP A 232 -6.58 -9.17 -15.95
C ASP A 232 -8.11 -9.07 -15.75
N ASN A 233 -8.65 -9.83 -14.78
CA ASN A 233 -10.07 -9.81 -14.45
C ASN A 233 -10.54 -8.47 -13.84
N SER A 234 -9.63 -7.67 -13.32
CA SER A 234 -9.88 -6.32 -12.79
C SER A 234 -9.71 -5.23 -13.86
N GLY A 235 -9.35 -5.60 -15.09
CA GLY A 235 -9.07 -4.69 -16.18
C GLY A 235 -7.67 -4.07 -16.13
N GLN A 236 -6.81 -4.49 -15.20
CA GLN A 236 -5.44 -3.99 -15.07
C GLN A 236 -4.55 -4.58 -16.17
N THR A 237 -3.80 -3.72 -16.87
CA THR A 237 -2.83 -4.13 -17.89
C THR A 237 -1.42 -4.26 -17.30
N PRO A 238 -0.46 -4.89 -18.00
CA PRO A 238 0.94 -4.87 -17.59
C PRO A 238 1.48 -3.44 -17.36
N LEU A 239 1.06 -2.46 -18.18
CA LEU A 239 1.41 -1.06 -18.00
C LEU A 239 0.80 -0.47 -16.71
N SER A 240 -0.44 -0.83 -16.37
CA SER A 240 -1.08 -0.40 -15.13
C SER A 240 -0.30 -0.88 -13.90
N TYR A 241 0.13 -2.14 -13.90
CA TYR A 241 0.95 -2.72 -12.83
C TYR A 241 2.33 -2.07 -12.71
N ALA A 242 3.02 -1.85 -13.83
CA ALA A 242 4.31 -1.15 -13.83
C ALA A 242 4.18 0.29 -13.34
N ALA A 243 3.09 0.98 -13.71
CA ALA A 243 2.81 2.35 -13.27
C ALA A 243 2.43 2.42 -11.78
N LEU A 244 1.66 1.45 -11.28
CA LEU A 244 1.28 1.31 -9.86
C LEU A 244 2.51 1.21 -8.96
N ASN A 245 3.53 0.45 -9.40
CA ASN A 245 4.73 0.16 -8.61
C ASN A 245 5.93 1.04 -8.96
N GLY A 246 5.79 1.97 -9.91
CA GLY A 246 6.83 2.95 -10.24
C GLY A 246 8.02 2.40 -11.04
N HIS A 247 7.84 1.33 -11.77
CA HIS A 247 8.91 0.67 -12.54
C HIS A 247 9.18 1.39 -13.86
N GLU A 248 9.94 2.49 -13.80
CA GLU A 248 10.21 3.38 -14.94
C GLU A 248 10.75 2.67 -16.18
N GLY A 249 11.73 1.77 -16.01
CA GLY A 249 12.30 1.02 -17.13
C GLY A 249 11.26 0.14 -17.82
N THR A 250 10.44 -0.57 -17.05
CA THR A 250 9.33 -1.39 -17.56
C THR A 250 8.27 -0.53 -18.25
N VAL A 251 7.87 0.60 -17.64
CA VAL A 251 6.93 1.56 -18.26
C VAL A 251 7.47 2.06 -19.59
N LYS A 252 8.75 2.44 -19.65
CA LYS A 252 9.38 2.89 -20.89
C LYS A 252 9.34 1.84 -21.98
N MET A 253 9.63 0.58 -21.65
CA MET A 253 9.58 -0.53 -22.62
C MET A 253 8.14 -0.76 -23.12
N LEU A 254 7.17 -0.86 -22.23
CA LEU A 254 5.76 -1.06 -22.60
C LEU A 254 5.23 0.09 -23.46
N LEU A 255 5.51 1.35 -23.10
CA LEU A 255 5.13 2.53 -23.90
C LEU A 255 5.79 2.57 -25.29
N GLY A 256 6.94 1.93 -25.47
CA GLY A 256 7.61 1.80 -26.75
C GLY A 256 7.06 0.68 -27.64
N TRP A 257 6.17 -0.16 -27.11
CA TRP A 257 5.67 -1.34 -27.83
C TRP A 257 4.35 -1.04 -28.54
N GLU A 258 4.25 -1.50 -29.79
CA GLU A 258 3.02 -1.37 -30.59
C GLU A 258 1.88 -2.16 -29.96
N GLY A 259 0.67 -1.60 -29.95
CA GLY A 259 -0.54 -2.23 -29.38
C GLY A 259 -0.77 -1.96 -27.91
N VAL A 260 0.14 -1.30 -27.19
CA VAL A 260 -0.09 -0.86 -25.80
C VAL A 260 -0.92 0.43 -25.78
N ASN A 261 -2.06 0.40 -25.10
CA ASN A 261 -2.85 1.60 -24.88
C ASN A 261 -2.43 2.28 -23.55
N PRO A 262 -1.73 3.44 -23.61
CA PRO A 262 -1.22 4.10 -22.42
C PRO A 262 -2.29 4.71 -21.52
N ASP A 263 -3.53 4.83 -22.02
CA ASP A 263 -4.66 5.44 -21.30
C ASP A 263 -5.81 4.45 -21.06
N ARG A 264 -5.55 3.14 -21.11
CA ARG A 264 -6.54 2.12 -20.87
C ARG A 264 -6.97 2.11 -19.40
N PRO A 265 -8.27 2.31 -19.09
CA PRO A 265 -8.74 2.24 -17.71
C PRO A 265 -8.95 0.78 -17.26
N ALA A 266 -8.71 0.51 -16.01
CA ALA A 266 -9.18 -0.70 -15.32
C ALA A 266 -10.69 -0.64 -15.05
N ASN A 267 -11.27 -1.72 -14.48
CA ASN A 267 -12.70 -1.80 -14.20
C ASN A 267 -13.21 -0.75 -13.19
N ASP A 268 -12.33 -0.24 -12.33
CA ASP A 268 -12.62 0.86 -11.41
C ASP A 268 -12.44 2.25 -12.04
N GLY A 269 -12.07 2.29 -13.31
CA GLY A 269 -11.84 3.51 -14.10
C GLY A 269 -10.45 4.11 -13.94
N LYS A 270 -9.58 3.57 -13.09
CA LYS A 270 -8.22 4.09 -12.94
C LYS A 270 -7.38 3.76 -14.18
N THR A 271 -6.67 4.77 -14.68
CA THR A 271 -5.66 4.63 -15.75
C THR A 271 -4.26 4.38 -15.17
N PRO A 272 -3.27 3.98 -15.98
CA PRO A 272 -1.87 3.94 -15.55
C PRO A 272 -1.41 5.26 -14.93
N LEU A 273 -1.83 6.41 -15.50
CA LEU A 273 -1.53 7.73 -14.95
C LEU A 273 -2.14 7.94 -13.55
N THR A 274 -3.39 7.48 -13.34
CA THR A 274 -4.04 7.57 -12.02
C THR A 274 -3.28 6.75 -10.98
N HIS A 275 -2.81 5.54 -11.33
CA HIS A 275 -2.00 4.70 -10.43
C HIS A 275 -0.67 5.37 -10.08
N ALA A 276 0.06 5.87 -11.09
CA ALA A 276 1.33 6.56 -10.86
C ALA A 276 1.16 7.84 -10.02
N ALA A 277 0.08 8.58 -10.25
CA ALA A 277 -0.23 9.81 -9.51
C ALA A 277 -0.59 9.53 -8.04
N LEU A 278 -1.40 8.50 -7.78
CA LEU A 278 -1.78 8.07 -6.43
C LEU A 278 -0.59 7.62 -5.59
N ASN A 279 0.40 6.98 -6.21
CA ASN A 279 1.58 6.43 -5.52
C ASN A 279 2.83 7.34 -5.62
N GLY A 280 2.72 8.52 -6.23
CA GLY A 280 3.78 9.51 -6.23
C GLY A 280 4.95 9.22 -7.19
N HIS A 281 4.76 8.40 -8.21
CA HIS A 281 5.81 7.99 -9.15
C HIS A 281 6.07 9.05 -10.23
N GLU A 282 6.85 10.08 -9.88
CA GLU A 282 7.11 11.26 -10.72
C GLU A 282 7.63 10.92 -12.13
N GLY A 283 8.60 10.00 -12.23
CA GLY A 283 9.18 9.60 -13.51
C GLY A 283 8.16 8.94 -14.42
N VAL A 284 7.34 8.05 -13.86
CA VAL A 284 6.25 7.38 -14.59
C VAL A 284 5.19 8.40 -15.04
N VAL A 285 4.79 9.33 -14.14
CA VAL A 285 3.84 10.40 -14.49
C VAL A 285 4.35 11.23 -15.67
N LYS A 286 5.64 11.63 -15.68
CA LYS A 286 6.24 12.37 -16.78
C LYS A 286 6.24 11.58 -18.10
N MET A 287 6.57 10.29 -18.03
CA MET A 287 6.59 9.42 -19.23
C MET A 287 5.20 9.25 -19.83
N LEU A 288 4.17 9.02 -19.00
CA LEU A 288 2.79 8.90 -19.44
C LEU A 288 2.27 10.22 -20.03
N LEU A 289 2.51 11.36 -19.36
CA LEU A 289 2.14 12.68 -19.87
C LEU A 289 2.90 13.11 -21.14
N GLY A 290 3.99 12.46 -21.46
CA GLY A 290 4.71 12.63 -22.73
C GLY A 290 4.02 11.96 -23.93
N ARG A 291 2.93 11.21 -23.71
CA ARG A 291 2.15 10.56 -24.77
C ARG A 291 0.90 11.37 -25.07
N GLU A 292 0.67 11.67 -26.34
CA GLU A 292 -0.49 12.46 -26.79
C GLU A 292 -1.83 11.75 -26.53
N GLU A 293 -1.82 10.40 -26.52
CA GLU A 293 -2.99 9.57 -26.31
C GLU A 293 -3.48 9.56 -24.86
N VAL A 294 -2.67 10.03 -23.89
CA VAL A 294 -3.01 10.03 -22.46
C VAL A 294 -3.81 11.29 -22.12
N ASN A 295 -5.02 11.07 -21.62
CA ASN A 295 -5.83 12.15 -21.06
C ASN A 295 -5.42 12.42 -19.60
N PRO A 296 -4.74 13.56 -19.30
CA PRO A 296 -4.21 13.82 -17.97
C PRO A 296 -5.30 14.11 -16.94
N ASP A 297 -6.53 14.37 -17.38
CA ASP A 297 -7.68 14.72 -16.54
C ASP A 297 -8.78 13.65 -16.56
N LYS A 298 -8.47 12.42 -17.01
CA LYS A 298 -9.43 11.32 -17.09
C LYS A 298 -9.85 10.84 -15.70
N PRO A 299 -11.16 10.92 -15.35
CA PRO A 299 -11.63 10.52 -14.05
C PRO A 299 -11.81 8.99 -13.96
N ASN A 300 -11.66 8.45 -12.78
CA ASN A 300 -12.08 7.10 -12.45
C ASN A 300 -13.61 7.01 -12.22
N ASN A 301 -14.13 5.82 -11.87
CA ASN A 301 -15.56 5.61 -11.64
C ASN A 301 -16.16 6.42 -10.48
N LYS A 302 -15.32 6.93 -9.57
CA LYS A 302 -15.70 7.84 -8.49
C LYS A 302 -15.61 9.32 -8.90
N GLY A 303 -15.19 9.61 -10.12
CA GLY A 303 -14.96 10.97 -10.60
C GLY A 303 -13.59 11.54 -10.23
N LEU A 304 -12.74 10.79 -9.52
CA LEU A 304 -11.40 11.24 -9.11
C LEU A 304 -10.47 11.31 -10.32
N THR A 305 -9.88 12.47 -10.54
CA THR A 305 -8.82 12.66 -11.55
C THR A 305 -7.45 12.23 -10.99
N PRO A 306 -6.41 12.05 -11.84
CA PRO A 306 -5.05 11.86 -11.38
C PRO A 306 -4.59 12.95 -10.41
N LEU A 307 -5.01 14.22 -10.66
CA LEU A 307 -4.72 15.34 -9.77
C LEU A 307 -5.39 15.19 -8.40
N SER A 308 -6.66 14.77 -8.35
CA SER A 308 -7.38 14.52 -7.09
C SER A 308 -6.70 13.40 -6.28
N CYS A 309 -6.27 12.32 -6.95
CA CYS A 309 -5.56 11.21 -6.32
C CYS A 309 -4.19 11.65 -5.74
N ALA A 310 -3.41 12.42 -6.52
CA ALA A 310 -2.14 12.97 -6.04
C ALA A 310 -2.32 13.95 -4.89
N ALA A 311 -3.40 14.74 -4.91
CA ALA A 311 -3.72 15.71 -3.87
C ALA A 311 -4.15 15.02 -2.57
N GLU A 312 -4.96 13.95 -2.64
CA GLU A 312 -5.34 13.13 -1.48
C GLU A 312 -4.13 12.45 -0.84
N ALA A 313 -3.20 11.95 -1.67
CA ALA A 313 -2.00 11.25 -1.23
C ALA A 313 -0.84 12.20 -0.80
N GLY A 314 -0.93 13.49 -1.09
CA GLY A 314 0.08 14.47 -0.67
C GLY A 314 1.32 14.57 -1.55
N HIS A 315 1.26 14.11 -2.78
CA HIS A 315 2.40 14.07 -3.70
C HIS A 315 2.62 15.41 -4.41
N GLU A 316 3.22 16.39 -3.70
CA GLU A 316 3.43 17.76 -4.18
C GLU A 316 4.08 17.85 -5.55
N ARG A 317 5.12 17.04 -5.81
CA ARG A 317 5.84 17.07 -7.09
C ARG A 317 4.98 16.56 -8.23
N VAL A 318 4.19 15.50 -8.00
CA VAL A 318 3.22 15.00 -8.99
C VAL A 318 2.14 16.04 -9.26
N VAL A 319 1.61 16.69 -8.21
CA VAL A 319 0.65 17.80 -8.34
C VAL A 319 1.22 18.92 -9.20
N LYS A 320 2.47 19.34 -8.97
CA LYS A 320 3.15 20.36 -9.81
C LYS A 320 3.30 19.92 -11.26
N ILE A 321 3.65 18.65 -11.52
CA ILE A 321 3.80 18.11 -12.87
C ILE A 321 2.45 18.14 -13.60
N LEU A 322 1.38 17.66 -12.97
CA LEU A 322 0.04 17.65 -13.55
C LEU A 322 -0.46 19.08 -13.84
N LEU A 323 -0.31 19.98 -12.88
CA LEU A 323 -0.69 21.40 -13.03
C LEU A 323 0.19 22.16 -14.04
N GLY A 324 1.33 21.61 -14.42
CA GLY A 324 2.16 22.14 -15.52
C GLY A 324 1.53 21.95 -16.90
N ARG A 325 0.49 21.12 -17.01
CA ARG A 325 -0.28 20.88 -18.23
C ARG A 325 -1.46 21.85 -18.31
N GLY A 326 -1.65 22.48 -19.45
CA GLY A 326 -2.77 23.41 -19.67
C GLY A 326 -4.13 22.75 -19.88
N ASP A 327 -4.15 21.41 -20.06
CA ASP A 327 -5.33 20.59 -20.27
C ASP A 327 -5.84 19.89 -18.99
N VAL A 328 -5.24 20.18 -17.83
CA VAL A 328 -5.69 19.70 -16.51
C VAL A 328 -6.55 20.77 -15.83
N ASN A 329 -7.76 20.40 -15.44
CA ASN A 329 -8.62 21.29 -14.65
C ASN A 329 -8.27 21.17 -13.16
N PRO A 330 -7.65 22.20 -12.52
CA PRO A 330 -7.20 22.14 -11.14
C PRO A 330 -8.34 22.11 -10.12
N ASP A 331 -9.56 22.43 -10.55
CA ASP A 331 -10.76 22.52 -9.69
C ASP A 331 -11.87 21.57 -10.10
N ARG A 332 -11.54 20.51 -10.87
CA ARG A 332 -12.52 19.50 -11.30
C ARG A 332 -13.04 18.69 -10.12
N PRO A 333 -14.38 18.71 -9.87
CA PRO A 333 -14.94 17.91 -8.79
C PRO A 333 -15.10 16.44 -9.18
N ASP A 334 -15.08 15.57 -8.19
CA ASP A 334 -15.49 14.18 -8.28
C ASP A 334 -17.03 14.01 -8.21
N ASN A 335 -17.52 12.78 -8.14
CA ASN A 335 -18.97 12.49 -8.11
C ASN A 335 -19.68 13.00 -6.84
N ASP A 336 -18.94 13.20 -5.75
CA ASP A 336 -19.46 13.77 -4.49
C ASP A 336 -19.30 15.31 -4.48
N GLY A 337 -18.79 15.91 -5.54
CA GLY A 337 -18.53 17.34 -5.66
C GLY A 337 -17.22 17.81 -5.01
N MET A 338 -16.37 16.88 -4.57
CA MET A 338 -15.08 17.24 -3.95
C MET A 338 -14.03 17.58 -4.99
N ALA A 339 -13.51 18.81 -4.93
CA ALA A 339 -12.37 19.26 -5.74
C ALA A 339 -11.03 18.75 -5.15
N PRO A 340 -9.92 18.77 -5.94
CA PRO A 340 -8.60 18.39 -5.45
C PRO A 340 -8.18 19.11 -4.16
N LEU A 341 -8.54 20.39 -4.01
CA LEU A 341 -8.29 21.17 -2.80
C LEU A 341 -9.01 20.60 -1.57
N SER A 342 -10.25 20.10 -1.73
CA SER A 342 -11.00 19.47 -0.64
C SER A 342 -10.33 18.18 -0.17
N TRP A 343 -9.81 17.39 -1.10
CA TRP A 343 -9.06 16.15 -0.80
C TRP A 343 -7.75 16.44 -0.06
N ALA A 344 -6.95 17.40 -0.54
CA ALA A 344 -5.73 17.84 0.13
C ALA A 344 -6.00 18.40 1.53
N SER A 345 -7.08 19.22 1.67
CA SER A 345 -7.47 19.81 2.95
C SER A 345 -7.96 18.77 3.96
N ARG A 346 -8.72 17.75 3.50
CA ARG A 346 -9.16 16.62 4.31
C ARG A 346 -8.00 15.76 4.81
N ALA A 347 -6.97 15.59 3.98
CA ALA A 347 -5.78 14.81 4.29
C ALA A 347 -4.71 15.61 5.08
N GLY A 348 -4.78 16.95 5.08
CA GLY A 348 -3.87 17.81 5.82
C GLY A 348 -2.57 18.15 5.09
N HIS A 349 -2.53 18.01 3.77
CA HIS A 349 -1.33 18.22 2.96
C HIS A 349 -1.10 19.70 2.65
N VAL A 350 -0.46 20.40 3.57
CA VAL A 350 -0.20 21.87 3.53
C VAL A 350 0.44 22.28 2.21
N GLY A 351 1.53 21.64 1.79
CA GLY A 351 2.23 21.99 0.56
C GLY A 351 1.38 21.81 -0.69
N VAL A 352 0.52 20.78 -0.75
CA VAL A 352 -0.43 20.58 -1.87
C VAL A 352 -1.49 21.68 -1.86
N VAL A 353 -2.02 22.03 -0.67
CA VAL A 353 -3.00 23.14 -0.52
C VAL A 353 -2.41 24.45 -1.04
N GLU A 354 -1.17 24.80 -0.68
CA GLU A 354 -0.49 25.99 -1.16
C GLU A 354 -0.31 25.98 -2.69
N ILE A 355 0.10 24.83 -3.26
CA ILE A 355 0.28 24.70 -4.71
C ILE A 355 -1.05 24.89 -5.46
N LEU A 356 -2.15 24.29 -4.98
CA LEU A 356 -3.47 24.42 -5.59
C LEU A 356 -4.00 25.85 -5.48
N LEU A 357 -3.88 26.48 -4.30
CA LEU A 357 -4.27 27.87 -4.06
C LEU A 357 -3.40 28.91 -4.80
N GLY A 358 -2.28 28.49 -5.36
CA GLY A 358 -1.49 29.29 -6.29
C GLY A 358 -2.07 29.38 -7.69
N ARG A 359 -3.20 28.68 -7.96
CA ARG A 359 -3.91 28.73 -9.25
C ARG A 359 -5.17 29.58 -9.13
N GLU A 360 -5.32 30.56 -10.02
CA GLU A 360 -6.48 31.48 -10.04
C GLU A 360 -7.80 30.74 -10.31
N GLU A 361 -7.74 29.60 -11.01
CA GLU A 361 -8.92 28.80 -11.37
C GLU A 361 -9.47 27.98 -10.18
N VAL A 362 -8.74 27.85 -9.07
CA VAL A 362 -9.15 27.08 -7.90
C VAL A 362 -9.99 27.94 -6.97
N ASN A 363 -11.24 27.52 -6.75
CA ASN A 363 -12.11 28.16 -5.76
C ASN A 363 -11.77 27.64 -4.34
N PRO A 364 -11.18 28.48 -3.45
CA PRO A 364 -10.76 28.05 -2.11
C PRO A 364 -11.91 27.69 -1.17
N ASP A 365 -13.13 28.13 -1.47
CA ASP A 365 -14.34 27.90 -0.65
C ASP A 365 -15.41 27.06 -1.37
N LYS A 366 -15.00 26.27 -2.38
CA LYS A 366 -15.90 25.42 -3.15
C LYS A 366 -16.52 24.32 -2.29
N PRO A 367 -17.85 24.30 -2.09
CA PRO A 367 -18.50 23.24 -1.37
C PRO A 367 -18.66 22.00 -2.25
N ASN A 368 -18.68 20.84 -1.62
CA ASN A 368 -19.13 19.60 -2.25
C ASN A 368 -20.67 19.49 -2.28
N ASN A 369 -21.22 18.35 -2.73
CA ASN A 369 -22.66 18.10 -2.85
C ASN A 369 -23.43 18.11 -1.50
N PHE A 370 -22.73 18.19 -0.36
CA PHE A 370 -23.29 18.26 0.99
C PHE A 370 -23.01 19.60 1.69
N GLY A 371 -22.57 20.61 0.95
CA GLY A 371 -22.18 21.90 1.49
C GLY A 371 -20.84 21.91 2.24
N LEU A 372 -20.04 20.85 2.18
CA LEU A 372 -18.77 20.72 2.90
C LEU A 372 -17.64 21.42 2.13
N THR A 373 -17.04 22.45 2.72
CA THR A 373 -15.92 23.22 2.13
C THR A 373 -14.56 22.60 2.48
N PRO A 374 -13.45 22.97 1.78
CA PRO A 374 -12.10 22.60 2.18
C PRO A 374 -11.79 22.94 3.65
N LEU A 375 -12.21 24.12 4.10
CA LEU A 375 -12.05 24.56 5.49
C LEU A 375 -12.81 23.68 6.48
N TRP A 376 -14.04 23.28 6.13
CA TRP A 376 -14.82 22.37 6.95
C TRP A 376 -14.12 21.02 7.17
N PHE A 377 -13.53 20.44 6.11
CA PHE A 377 -12.76 19.20 6.20
C PHE A 377 -11.50 19.34 7.05
N ALA A 378 -10.74 20.42 6.85
CA ALA A 378 -9.54 20.72 7.62
C ALA A 378 -9.86 20.90 9.12
N ALA A 379 -10.95 21.61 9.44
CA ALA A 379 -11.41 21.81 10.81
C ALA A 379 -11.86 20.50 11.48
N LEU A 380 -12.63 19.67 10.78
CA LEU A 380 -13.06 18.34 11.26
C LEU A 380 -11.88 17.43 11.59
N ARG A 381 -10.80 17.51 10.83
CA ARG A 381 -9.62 16.64 10.94
C ARG A 381 -8.50 17.22 11.82
N GLY A 382 -8.62 18.48 12.24
CA GLY A 382 -7.63 19.14 13.10
C GLY A 382 -6.39 19.63 12.39
N HIS A 383 -6.46 19.86 11.08
CA HIS A 383 -5.33 20.29 10.28
C HIS A 383 -5.09 21.82 10.38
N GLU A 384 -4.51 22.24 11.50
CA GLU A 384 -4.28 23.67 11.83
C GLU A 384 -3.55 24.43 10.72
N GLY A 385 -2.49 23.85 10.14
CA GLY A 385 -1.73 24.48 9.07
C GLY A 385 -2.59 24.79 7.85
N VAL A 386 -3.45 23.86 7.44
CA VAL A 386 -4.39 24.05 6.32
C VAL A 386 -5.46 25.08 6.69
N VAL A 387 -6.01 25.03 7.92
CA VAL A 387 -6.98 26.02 8.40
C VAL A 387 -6.41 27.43 8.32
N LYS A 388 -5.19 27.66 8.81
CA LYS A 388 -4.52 28.96 8.76
C LYS A 388 -4.37 29.49 7.34
N ILE A 389 -4.00 28.65 6.39
CA ILE A 389 -3.84 29.02 4.99
C ILE A 389 -5.19 29.41 4.38
N LEU A 390 -6.23 28.59 4.59
CA LEU A 390 -7.55 28.81 4.02
C LEU A 390 -8.21 30.09 4.56
N ILE A 391 -8.22 30.30 5.88
CA ILE A 391 -8.81 31.52 6.48
C ILE A 391 -8.00 32.78 6.19
N GLY A 392 -6.77 32.66 5.71
CA GLY A 392 -5.97 33.77 5.21
C GLY A 392 -6.41 34.29 3.84
N ARG A 393 -7.35 33.60 3.18
CA ARG A 393 -7.92 34.02 1.89
C ARG A 393 -9.21 34.78 2.10
N GLU A 394 -9.35 35.93 1.46
CA GLU A 394 -10.54 36.81 1.56
C GLU A 394 -11.80 36.13 0.98
N GLU A 395 -11.62 35.18 0.04
CA GLU A 395 -12.71 34.48 -0.62
C GLU A 395 -13.31 33.36 0.22
N VAL A 396 -12.66 32.98 1.36
CA VAL A 396 -13.11 31.88 2.23
C VAL A 396 -13.99 32.44 3.35
N ASP A 397 -15.23 31.96 3.40
CA ASP A 397 -16.12 32.22 4.54
C ASP A 397 -15.78 31.25 5.70
N PRO A 398 -15.17 31.74 6.82
CA PRO A 398 -14.74 30.89 7.91
C PRO A 398 -15.90 30.31 8.72
N ASP A 399 -17.11 30.84 8.55
CA ASP A 399 -18.32 30.41 9.26
C ASP A 399 -19.37 29.78 8.34
N ARG A 400 -19.00 29.43 7.11
CA ARG A 400 -19.88 28.78 6.14
C ARG A 400 -20.37 27.42 6.64
N PRO A 401 -21.69 27.26 6.80
CA PRO A 401 -22.24 25.98 7.25
C PRO A 401 -22.41 25.00 6.08
N ASN A 402 -22.44 23.72 6.40
CA ASN A 402 -22.89 22.66 5.49
C ASN A 402 -24.44 22.59 5.45
N ASP A 403 -25.01 21.65 4.69
CA ASP A 403 -26.47 21.44 4.55
C ASP A 403 -27.18 21.07 5.87
N TYR A 404 -26.44 20.64 6.89
CA TYR A 404 -26.94 20.40 8.24
C TYR A 404 -26.74 21.61 9.18
N ASN A 405 -26.41 22.77 8.64
CA ASN A 405 -26.05 23.99 9.37
C ASN A 405 -24.85 23.84 10.33
N GLN A 406 -23.95 22.90 10.02
CA GLN A 406 -22.77 22.63 10.86
C GLN A 406 -21.58 23.46 10.31
N THR A 407 -21.03 24.33 11.15
CA THR A 407 -19.90 25.19 10.82
C THR A 407 -18.56 24.46 11.01
N PRO A 408 -17.45 24.95 10.42
CA PRO A 408 -16.10 24.46 10.72
C PRO A 408 -15.79 24.47 12.22
N LEU A 409 -16.19 25.53 12.95
CA LEU A 409 -16.00 25.62 14.40
C LEU A 409 -16.77 24.51 15.15
N SER A 410 -18.01 24.26 14.77
CA SER A 410 -18.82 23.20 15.41
C SER A 410 -18.20 21.80 15.25
N ARG A 411 -17.51 21.55 14.11
CA ARG A 411 -16.83 20.28 13.85
C ARG A 411 -15.50 20.18 14.57
N ALA A 412 -14.73 21.27 14.65
CA ALA A 412 -13.54 21.33 15.48
C ALA A 412 -13.87 21.13 16.97
N ALA A 413 -14.95 21.73 17.45
CA ALA A 413 -15.45 21.56 18.82
C ALA A 413 -15.89 20.11 19.11
N TRP A 414 -16.58 19.47 18.16
CA TRP A 414 -17.00 18.07 18.27
C TRP A 414 -15.82 17.11 18.38
N ARG A 415 -14.69 17.43 17.76
CA ARG A 415 -13.45 16.62 17.79
C ARG A 415 -12.46 17.07 18.87
N GLY A 416 -12.67 18.23 19.50
CA GLY A 416 -11.76 18.78 20.50
C GLY A 416 -10.48 19.36 19.95
N HIS A 417 -10.48 19.83 18.70
CA HIS A 417 -9.29 20.42 18.04
C HIS A 417 -9.05 21.85 18.50
N GLU A 418 -8.46 22.04 19.69
CA GLU A 418 -8.31 23.32 20.37
C GLU A 418 -7.58 24.37 19.56
N GLU A 419 -6.46 24.02 18.87
CA GLU A 419 -5.67 24.97 18.08
C GLU A 419 -6.44 25.46 16.83
N VAL A 420 -7.18 24.55 16.20
CA VAL A 420 -8.11 24.92 15.11
C VAL A 420 -9.20 25.85 15.61
N MET A 421 -9.79 25.54 16.78
CA MET A 421 -10.81 26.38 17.38
C MET A 421 -10.27 27.78 17.73
N LYS A 422 -9.07 27.89 18.31
CA LYS A 422 -8.41 29.18 18.59
C LYS A 422 -8.21 29.99 17.30
N THR A 423 -7.78 29.30 16.25
CA THR A 423 -7.54 29.92 14.94
C THR A 423 -8.85 30.45 14.31
N LEU A 424 -9.93 29.66 14.36
CA LEU A 424 -11.25 30.08 13.86
C LEU A 424 -11.86 31.19 14.73
N LEU A 425 -11.84 31.06 16.06
CA LEU A 425 -12.34 32.05 17.01
C LEU A 425 -11.54 33.38 16.97
N GLY A 426 -10.38 33.41 16.36
CA GLY A 426 -9.61 34.64 16.09
C GLY A 426 -10.20 35.49 14.97
N ARG A 427 -11.20 35.01 14.25
CA ARG A 427 -11.88 35.76 13.16
C ARG A 427 -13.20 36.33 13.68
N GLU A 428 -13.44 37.60 13.43
CA GLU A 428 -14.65 38.30 13.85
C GLU A 428 -15.92 37.78 13.16
N GLU A 429 -15.76 37.23 11.96
CA GLU A 429 -16.85 36.70 11.13
C GLU A 429 -17.42 35.35 11.67
N VAL A 430 -16.71 34.68 12.60
CA VAL A 430 -17.11 33.37 13.15
C VAL A 430 -18.05 33.55 14.33
N ASP A 431 -19.29 33.07 14.18
CA ASP A 431 -20.25 33.02 15.30
C ASP A 431 -19.96 31.81 16.20
N PRO A 432 -19.44 32.04 17.44
CA PRO A 432 -19.09 30.95 18.35
C PRO A 432 -20.28 30.20 18.93
N ASP A 433 -21.49 30.71 18.73
CA ASP A 433 -22.74 30.15 19.27
C ASP A 433 -23.76 29.74 18.20
N LYS A 434 -23.35 29.66 16.93
CA LYS A 434 -24.18 29.29 15.78
C LYS A 434 -24.67 27.84 15.89
N PRO A 435 -26.00 27.59 15.96
CA PRO A 435 -26.52 26.26 16.12
C PRO A 435 -26.66 25.53 14.78
N ASP A 436 -26.50 24.21 14.82
CA ASP A 436 -26.84 23.34 13.69
C ASP A 436 -28.37 23.10 13.58
N ASN A 437 -28.78 22.28 12.60
CA ASN A 437 -30.19 21.92 12.38
C ASN A 437 -30.85 21.17 13.56
N SER A 438 -30.08 20.66 14.51
CA SER A 438 -30.57 20.04 15.75
C SER A 438 -30.67 21.05 16.91
N GLY A 439 -30.22 22.29 16.71
CA GLY A 439 -30.06 23.29 17.72
C GLY A 439 -28.76 23.20 18.53
N TRP A 440 -27.82 22.38 18.08
CA TRP A 440 -26.55 22.18 18.77
C TRP A 440 -25.55 23.26 18.39
N ALA A 441 -25.24 24.13 19.34
CA ALA A 441 -24.13 25.07 19.23
C ALA A 441 -22.76 24.34 19.42
N PRO A 442 -21.63 24.95 19.04
CA PRO A 442 -20.30 24.36 19.24
C PRO A 442 -20.04 23.89 20.67
N LEU A 443 -20.55 24.64 21.70
CA LEU A 443 -20.41 24.25 23.08
C LEU A 443 -21.15 22.93 23.44
N MET A 444 -22.29 22.66 22.80
CA MET A 444 -23.00 21.40 23.00
C MET A 444 -22.25 20.23 22.43
N HIS A 445 -21.67 20.41 21.25
CA HIS A 445 -20.81 19.41 20.62
C HIS A 445 -19.60 19.07 21.50
N ALA A 446 -18.86 20.08 21.99
CA ALA A 446 -17.72 19.89 22.88
C ALA A 446 -18.12 19.23 24.22
N ALA A 447 -19.22 19.68 24.80
CA ALA A 447 -19.73 19.15 26.10
C ALA A 447 -20.17 17.69 25.99
N SER A 448 -20.86 17.32 24.89
CA SER A 448 -21.31 15.94 24.66
C SER A 448 -20.17 14.95 24.44
N MET A 449 -19.02 15.41 24.00
CA MET A 449 -17.82 14.59 23.74
C MET A 449 -16.78 14.66 24.88
N GLY A 450 -17.00 15.53 25.87
CA GLY A 450 -16.13 15.64 27.03
C GLY A 450 -14.84 16.43 26.80
N HIS A 451 -14.78 17.29 25.77
CA HIS A 451 -13.59 18.05 25.41
C HIS A 451 -13.42 19.30 26.29
N GLU A 452 -12.74 19.15 27.45
CA GLU A 452 -12.56 20.21 28.46
C GLU A 452 -11.95 21.50 27.89
N GLY A 453 -10.86 21.38 27.09
CA GLY A 453 -10.19 22.53 26.51
C GLY A 453 -11.08 23.29 25.51
N ALA A 454 -11.83 22.56 24.67
CA ALA A 454 -12.80 23.14 23.76
C ALA A 454 -13.91 23.87 24.51
N VAL A 455 -14.43 23.28 25.59
CA VAL A 455 -15.43 23.90 26.46
C VAL A 455 -14.89 25.20 27.09
N LYS A 456 -13.66 25.18 27.63
CA LYS A 456 -13.01 26.38 28.20
C LYS A 456 -12.84 27.52 27.18
N LEU A 457 -12.43 27.17 25.95
CA LEU A 457 -12.24 28.14 24.88
C LEU A 457 -13.57 28.83 24.50
N LEU A 458 -14.66 28.06 24.44
CA LEU A 458 -16.00 28.60 24.13
C LEU A 458 -16.56 29.42 25.28
N LEU A 459 -16.47 28.95 26.52
CA LEU A 459 -16.91 29.68 27.70
C LEU A 459 -16.12 30.98 27.95
N GLY A 460 -14.96 31.13 27.38
CA GLY A 460 -14.19 32.37 27.38
C GLY A 460 -14.69 33.45 26.41
N ARG A 461 -15.76 33.17 25.67
CA ARG A 461 -16.39 34.12 24.73
C ARG A 461 -17.70 34.65 25.31
N GLU A 462 -17.88 35.97 25.35
CA GLU A 462 -19.09 36.63 25.89
C GLU A 462 -20.34 36.31 25.06
N GLU A 463 -20.17 36.00 23.77
CA GLU A 463 -21.25 35.70 22.83
C GLU A 463 -21.84 34.29 23.03
N VAL A 464 -21.16 33.40 23.76
CA VAL A 464 -21.57 32.00 23.94
C VAL A 464 -22.55 31.90 25.11
N ASN A 465 -23.75 31.40 24.83
CA ASN A 465 -24.74 31.09 25.86
C ASN A 465 -24.53 29.68 26.46
N PRO A 466 -24.03 29.56 27.72
CA PRO A 466 -23.75 28.25 28.32
C PRO A 466 -25.00 27.42 28.62
N ASP A 467 -26.16 28.01 28.69
CA ASP A 467 -27.44 27.35 28.99
C ASP A 467 -28.37 27.24 27.77
N LYS A 468 -27.88 27.55 26.54
CA LYS A 468 -28.66 27.45 25.30
C LYS A 468 -29.19 26.03 25.10
N PRO A 469 -30.54 25.84 25.03
CA PRO A 469 -31.10 24.53 24.82
C PRO A 469 -31.11 24.14 23.32
N ASP A 470 -31.04 22.84 23.06
CA ASP A 470 -31.33 22.29 21.74
C ASP A 470 -32.86 22.22 21.46
N ARG A 471 -33.23 21.65 20.33
CA ARG A 471 -34.65 21.48 19.94
C ARG A 471 -35.46 20.58 20.90
N TRP A 472 -34.78 19.78 21.74
CA TRP A 472 -35.39 18.88 22.72
C TRP A 472 -35.29 19.42 24.16
N GLY A 473 -34.82 20.65 24.34
CA GLY A 473 -34.66 21.28 25.65
C GLY A 473 -33.41 20.79 26.41
N GLN A 474 -32.47 20.07 25.77
CA GLN A 474 -31.24 19.65 26.42
C GLN A 474 -30.24 20.79 26.39
N THR A 475 -29.54 21.03 27.48
CA THR A 475 -28.47 22.03 27.60
C THR A 475 -27.11 21.34 27.55
N PRO A 476 -26.00 22.08 27.27
CA PRO A 476 -24.63 21.53 27.33
C PRO A 476 -24.37 20.80 28.66
N LEU A 477 -24.82 21.36 29.79
CA LEU A 477 -24.68 20.76 31.11
C LEU A 477 -25.43 19.42 31.22
N SER A 478 -26.68 19.37 30.74
CA SER A 478 -27.48 18.13 30.79
C SER A 478 -26.87 17.02 29.93
N LEU A 479 -26.30 17.36 28.79
CA LEU A 479 -25.59 16.41 27.90
C LEU A 479 -24.32 15.88 28.56
N ALA A 480 -23.47 16.76 29.10
CA ALA A 480 -22.25 16.36 29.81
C ALA A 480 -22.54 15.46 31.01
N THR A 481 -23.58 15.79 31.78
CA THR A 481 -24.02 14.99 32.96
C THR A 481 -24.46 13.59 32.48
N ARG A 482 -25.32 13.53 31.48
CA ARG A 482 -25.84 12.25 30.95
C ARG A 482 -24.71 11.35 30.38
N LYS A 483 -23.64 11.95 29.85
CA LYS A 483 -22.50 11.24 29.30
C LYS A 483 -21.40 10.94 30.32
N GLY A 484 -21.51 11.46 31.55
CA GLY A 484 -20.55 11.23 32.63
C GLY A 484 -19.26 12.05 32.52
N HIS A 485 -19.28 13.18 31.84
CA HIS A 485 -18.10 14.05 31.67
C HIS A 485 -17.94 15.01 32.86
N GLU A 486 -17.55 14.48 34.05
CA GLU A 486 -17.56 15.20 35.34
C GLU A 486 -16.79 16.54 35.30
N ARG A 487 -15.63 16.59 34.65
CA ARG A 487 -14.85 17.83 34.55
C ARG A 487 -15.56 18.90 33.73
N VAL A 488 -16.20 18.49 32.61
CA VAL A 488 -17.03 19.40 31.80
C VAL A 488 -18.24 19.85 32.56
N VAL A 489 -18.90 18.97 33.35
CA VAL A 489 -20.02 19.33 34.26
C VAL A 489 -19.57 20.40 35.24
N THR A 490 -18.39 20.25 35.85
CA THR A 490 -17.84 21.24 36.77
C THR A 490 -17.62 22.61 36.08
N LEU A 491 -17.03 22.62 34.90
CA LEU A 491 -16.78 23.85 34.14
C LEU A 491 -18.10 24.58 33.81
N LEU A 492 -19.11 23.87 33.29
CA LEU A 492 -20.39 24.42 32.90
C LEU A 492 -21.22 24.88 34.14
N SER A 493 -21.06 24.27 35.29
CA SER A 493 -21.72 24.67 36.52
C SER A 493 -21.12 25.96 37.09
N LEU A 494 -19.87 26.26 36.85
CA LEU A 494 -19.20 27.50 37.30
C LEU A 494 -19.43 28.69 36.35
N ALA A 495 -19.87 28.43 35.12
CA ALA A 495 -20.09 29.45 34.09
C ALA A 495 -21.50 30.08 34.16
N LYS A 496 -22.32 29.67 35.15
CA LYS A 496 -23.60 30.26 35.48
C LYS A 496 -23.39 31.43 36.43
#